data_59712699b3d7192e73cc40c893aa229c
#
_entry.id   59712699b3d7192e73cc40c893aa229c
#
_cell.length_a   1.000
_cell.length_b   1.000
_cell.length_c   1.000
_cell.angle_alpha   90.00
_cell.angle_beta   90.00
_cell.angle_gamma   90.00
#
_symmetry.space_group_name_H-M   'P 1'
#
loop_
_entity.id
_entity.type
_entity.pdbx_description
1 polymer ?
#
loop_
_entity_poly.entity_id
_entity_poly.type
_entity_poly.pdbx_seq_one_letter_code
_entity_poly.pdbx_strand_id
1 'polypeptide(L)'
;VELKGNIVSNELVETPFSNRKVAYCESSLAQVTEQREQYRDSNGNMQTRVNKRENNISNEKSSQEINMKDSSSNESVVLEINGTGCNLDIPKTFDRFEPKSNLNNYRYFNSFSWDRYGAETLGFKMTEKTINENQSLYVLGEAFRVGDTIHIGKPQDSKKPFIVTTKSEEDFVNKSDQNAKFALIGGIGAIVIGIIFLVKNFM
;
A
#
# COMPACT_ATOMS: atom_id res chain seq x y z
N VAL A 1 22.71 -2.38 4.35
CA VAL A 1 22.81 -1.33 5.36
C VAL A 1 21.46 -1.11 6.03
N GLU A 2 21.52 -0.64 7.26
CA GLU A 2 20.41 -0.17 8.06
C GLU A 2 20.65 1.31 8.36
N LEU A 3 19.62 2.12 8.18
CA LEU A 3 19.70 3.56 8.34
C LEU A 3 18.47 4.11 9.02
N LYS A 4 18.67 5.07 9.94
CA LYS A 4 17.61 5.83 10.60
C LYS A 4 17.89 7.31 10.44
N GLY A 5 16.93 8.07 9.93
CA GLY A 5 17.13 9.49 9.67
C GLY A 5 15.83 10.20 9.32
N ASN A 6 15.94 11.47 9.02
CA ASN A 6 14.82 12.31 8.69
C ASN A 6 14.84 12.68 7.20
N ILE A 7 13.65 12.74 6.62
CA ILE A 7 13.49 13.22 5.25
C ILE A 7 13.90 14.68 5.16
N VAL A 8 14.73 14.95 4.15
CA VAL A 8 15.09 16.31 3.74
C VAL A 8 14.64 16.43 2.29
N SER A 9 13.53 17.11 2.04
CA SER A 9 13.05 17.31 0.67
C SER A 9 13.35 18.73 0.23
N ASN A 10 13.99 18.86 -0.93
CA ASN A 10 14.20 20.16 -1.57
C ASN A 10 12.95 20.63 -2.30
N GLU A 11 12.03 19.71 -2.60
CA GLU A 11 10.81 19.97 -3.36
C GLU A 11 9.65 19.14 -2.77
N LEU A 12 8.55 19.83 -2.43
CA LEU A 12 7.35 19.18 -1.91
C LEU A 12 6.33 19.03 -3.03
N VAL A 13 5.64 17.87 -3.05
CA VAL A 13 4.53 17.63 -3.97
C VAL A 13 3.20 17.93 -3.29
N GLU A 14 2.26 18.41 -4.09
CA GLU A 14 0.86 18.54 -3.67
C GLU A 14 0.11 17.25 -3.92
N THR A 15 -0.55 16.72 -2.89
CA THR A 15 -1.34 15.49 -2.99
C THR A 15 -2.62 15.73 -3.80
N PRO A 16 -3.04 14.77 -4.67
CA PRO A 16 -4.13 15.01 -5.63
C PRO A 16 -5.51 15.12 -5.00
N PHE A 17 -5.75 14.54 -3.83
CA PHE A 17 -7.08 14.50 -3.22
C PHE A 17 -7.21 15.37 -1.97
N SER A 18 -6.16 15.44 -1.15
CA SER A 18 -6.18 16.23 0.09
C SER A 18 -5.52 17.60 -0.02
N ASN A 19 -4.87 17.91 -1.16
CA ASN A 19 -4.16 19.18 -1.44
C ASN A 19 -3.11 19.54 -0.38
N ARG A 20 -2.44 18.53 0.17
CA ARG A 20 -1.37 18.69 1.18
C ARG A 20 -0.02 18.70 0.49
N LYS A 21 0.90 19.51 1.00
CA LYS A 21 2.31 19.50 0.59
C LYS A 21 3.07 18.46 1.40
N VAL A 22 3.69 17.50 0.73
CA VAL A 22 4.38 16.35 1.32
C VAL A 22 5.67 16.05 0.57
N ALA A 23 6.60 15.35 1.19
CA ALA A 23 7.83 14.93 0.54
C ALA A 23 7.61 13.76 -0.44
N TYR A 24 6.62 12.90 -0.16
CA TYR A 24 6.27 11.76 -1.02
C TYR A 24 4.78 11.43 -0.90
N CYS A 25 4.19 11.02 -2.01
CA CYS A 25 2.80 10.58 -2.08
C CYS A 25 2.62 9.36 -2.98
N GLU A 26 1.89 8.35 -2.49
CA GLU A 26 1.23 7.33 -3.30
C GLU A 26 -0.27 7.60 -3.25
N SER A 27 -0.91 7.77 -4.39
CA SER A 27 -2.35 7.96 -4.49
C SER A 27 -3.02 6.83 -5.27
N SER A 28 -4.23 6.49 -4.89
CA SER A 28 -5.03 5.49 -5.58
C SER A 28 -6.47 5.96 -5.71
N LEU A 29 -7.02 5.78 -6.91
CA LEU A 29 -8.41 6.04 -7.25
C LEU A 29 -9.06 4.74 -7.70
N ALA A 30 -10.15 4.33 -7.04
CA ALA A 30 -10.93 3.17 -7.40
C ALA A 30 -12.40 3.53 -7.58
N GLN A 31 -13.01 3.04 -8.67
CA GLN A 31 -14.44 3.13 -8.91
C GLN A 31 -15.16 2.04 -8.10
N VAL A 32 -16.18 2.41 -7.35
CA VAL A 32 -17.04 1.47 -6.63
C VAL A 32 -18.33 1.29 -7.43
N THR A 33 -18.57 0.05 -7.85
CA THR A 33 -19.77 -0.32 -8.63
C THR A 33 -20.64 -1.30 -7.88
N GLU A 34 -21.94 -1.28 -8.17
CA GLU A 34 -22.93 -2.23 -7.69
C GLU A 34 -23.61 -2.93 -8.87
N GLN A 35 -23.67 -4.25 -8.82
CA GLN A 35 -24.42 -5.07 -9.76
C GLN A 35 -25.46 -5.88 -9.02
N ARG A 36 -26.71 -5.84 -9.49
CA ARG A 36 -27.82 -6.61 -8.94
C ARG A 36 -28.14 -7.77 -9.87
N GLU A 37 -28.09 -8.97 -9.33
CA GLU A 37 -28.40 -10.21 -10.05
C GLU A 37 -29.60 -10.88 -9.40
N GLN A 38 -30.59 -11.23 -10.20
CA GLN A 38 -31.72 -12.05 -9.76
C GLN A 38 -31.39 -13.52 -9.97
N TYR A 39 -31.57 -14.33 -8.95
CA TYR A 39 -31.38 -15.78 -9.02
C TYR A 39 -32.53 -16.50 -8.29
N ARG A 40 -32.75 -17.77 -8.64
CA ARG A 40 -33.68 -18.63 -7.90
C ARG A 40 -32.91 -19.41 -6.84
N ASP A 41 -33.41 -19.39 -5.62
CA ASP A 41 -32.89 -20.21 -4.52
C ASP A 41 -33.29 -21.69 -4.69
N SER A 42 -32.78 -22.56 -3.81
CA SER A 42 -33.09 -24.00 -3.84
C SER A 42 -34.58 -24.33 -3.65
N ASN A 43 -35.37 -23.41 -3.16
CA ASN A 43 -36.81 -23.54 -2.94
C ASN A 43 -37.65 -22.96 -4.09
N GLY A 44 -36.98 -22.45 -5.15
CA GLY A 44 -37.62 -21.86 -6.33
C GLY A 44 -37.99 -20.38 -6.17
N ASN A 45 -37.71 -19.73 -5.05
CA ASN A 45 -38.02 -18.33 -4.82
C ASN A 45 -37.01 -17.42 -5.53
N MET A 46 -37.49 -16.29 -6.09
CA MET A 46 -36.64 -15.26 -6.66
C MET A 46 -35.96 -14.47 -5.57
N GLN A 47 -34.63 -14.44 -5.59
CA GLN A 47 -33.78 -13.67 -4.68
C GLN A 47 -32.94 -12.68 -5.47
N THR A 48 -32.57 -11.56 -4.84
CA THR A 48 -31.67 -10.57 -5.41
C THR A 48 -30.34 -10.59 -4.67
N ARG A 49 -29.26 -10.85 -5.42
CA ARG A 49 -27.88 -10.74 -4.92
C ARG A 49 -27.31 -9.40 -5.34
N VAL A 50 -26.71 -8.69 -4.39
CA VAL A 50 -26.03 -7.42 -4.62
C VAL A 50 -24.53 -7.65 -4.50
N ASN A 51 -23.82 -7.44 -5.60
CA ASN A 51 -22.36 -7.56 -5.67
C ASN A 51 -21.75 -6.16 -5.80
N LYS A 52 -20.91 -5.77 -4.82
CA LYS A 52 -20.11 -4.54 -4.89
C LYS A 52 -18.69 -4.90 -5.31
N ARG A 53 -18.12 -4.09 -6.20
CA ARG A 53 -16.74 -4.26 -6.69
C ARG A 53 -16.01 -2.92 -6.63
N GLU A 54 -14.73 -2.97 -6.25
CA GLU A 54 -13.79 -1.86 -6.38
C GLU A 54 -12.91 -2.12 -7.61
N ASN A 55 -13.00 -1.24 -8.60
CA ASN A 55 -12.19 -1.31 -9.82
C ASN A 55 -11.15 -0.20 -9.76
N ASN A 56 -9.89 -0.57 -9.69
CA ASN A 56 -8.80 0.41 -9.69
C ASN A 56 -8.75 1.15 -11.02
N ILE A 57 -8.72 2.48 -10.98
CA ILE A 57 -8.64 3.35 -12.15
C ILE A 57 -7.23 3.91 -12.30
N SER A 58 -6.64 4.39 -11.20
CA SER A 58 -5.32 5.00 -11.19
C SER A 58 -4.58 4.67 -9.90
N ASN A 59 -3.29 4.42 -10.05
CA ASN A 59 -2.32 4.38 -8.97
C ASN A 59 -1.14 5.26 -9.39
N GLU A 60 -0.91 6.31 -8.67
CA GLU A 60 0.15 7.27 -8.96
C GLU A 60 1.11 7.35 -7.79
N LYS A 61 2.38 7.53 -8.12
CA LYS A 61 3.46 7.77 -7.16
C LYS A 61 4.17 9.04 -7.56
N SER A 62 4.56 9.83 -6.58
CA SER A 62 5.41 10.98 -6.83
C SER A 62 6.78 10.53 -7.35
N SER A 63 7.31 11.23 -8.35
CA SER A 63 8.53 10.84 -9.06
C SER A 63 9.79 11.53 -8.57
N GLN A 64 9.67 12.51 -7.65
CA GLN A 64 10.82 13.25 -7.17
C GLN A 64 11.78 12.38 -6.36
N GLU A 65 13.02 12.81 -6.34
CA GLU A 65 14.07 12.22 -5.54
C GLU A 65 13.82 12.47 -4.05
N ILE A 66 13.95 11.43 -3.25
CA ILE A 66 13.79 11.50 -1.80
C ILE A 66 15.15 11.44 -1.14
N ASN A 67 15.52 12.53 -0.49
CA ASN A 67 16.73 12.63 0.30
C ASN A 67 16.44 12.38 1.77
N MET A 68 17.32 11.66 2.44
CA MET A 68 17.26 11.38 3.85
C MET A 68 18.60 11.79 4.49
N LYS A 69 18.52 12.45 5.63
CA LYS A 69 19.68 12.78 6.44
C LYS A 69 19.82 11.76 7.55
N ASP A 70 20.97 11.08 7.58
CA ASP A 70 21.29 10.12 8.63
C ASP A 70 21.37 10.80 9.98
N SER A 71 20.73 10.22 10.99
CA SER A 71 20.73 10.74 12.37
C SER A 71 22.08 10.64 13.04
N SER A 72 22.95 9.73 12.62
CA SER A 72 24.24 9.43 13.25
C SER A 72 25.40 10.22 12.64
N SER A 73 25.42 10.39 11.32
CA SER A 73 26.56 10.97 10.59
C SER A 73 26.30 12.35 10.01
N ASN A 74 25.05 12.79 10.00
CA ASN A 74 24.62 14.03 9.36
C ASN A 74 24.82 14.05 7.82
N GLU A 75 25.15 12.90 7.22
CA GLU A 75 25.27 12.72 5.79
C GLU A 75 23.90 12.61 5.13
N SER A 76 23.81 13.07 3.88
CA SER A 76 22.59 12.95 3.08
C SER A 76 22.72 11.78 2.12
N VAL A 77 21.67 10.97 2.03
CA VAL A 77 21.57 9.84 1.12
C VAL A 77 20.28 9.92 0.30
N VAL A 78 20.31 9.38 -0.92
CA VAL A 78 19.15 9.28 -1.80
C VAL A 78 18.46 7.94 -1.60
N LEU A 79 17.15 7.94 -1.45
CA LEU A 79 16.34 6.72 -1.33
C LEU A 79 15.68 6.36 -2.67
N GLU A 80 16.00 5.19 -3.20
CA GLU A 80 15.46 4.65 -4.47
C GLU A 80 14.07 4.00 -4.27
N ILE A 81 13.14 4.70 -3.61
CA ILE A 81 11.82 4.14 -3.24
C ILE A 81 10.89 3.93 -4.43
N ASN A 82 11.10 4.63 -5.54
CA ASN A 82 10.34 4.45 -6.77
C ASN A 82 10.81 3.25 -7.59
N GLY A 83 11.93 2.64 -7.22
CA GLY A 83 12.46 1.44 -7.86
C GLY A 83 11.61 0.19 -7.59
N THR A 84 11.84 -0.84 -8.42
CA THR A 84 11.17 -2.14 -8.25
C THR A 84 11.66 -2.85 -6.98
N GLY A 85 10.73 -3.35 -6.17
CA GLY A 85 11.03 -4.21 -5.00
C GLY A 85 11.24 -3.46 -3.70
N CYS A 86 10.89 -2.18 -3.62
CA CYS A 86 10.77 -1.48 -2.35
C CYS A 86 9.50 -1.93 -1.61
N ASN A 87 9.67 -2.40 -0.36
CA ASN A 87 8.55 -2.60 0.56
C ASN A 87 8.35 -1.30 1.36
N LEU A 88 7.43 -0.48 0.87
CA LEU A 88 7.13 0.82 1.44
C LEU A 88 5.96 0.71 2.42
N ASP A 89 6.26 0.72 3.73
CA ASP A 89 5.26 0.68 4.82
C ASP A 89 5.07 2.08 5.42
N ILE A 90 4.26 2.90 4.74
CA ILE A 90 3.93 4.27 5.14
C ILE A 90 2.44 4.42 5.46
N PRO A 91 2.07 5.36 6.32
CA PRO A 91 0.69 5.52 6.76
C PRO A 91 -0.22 5.98 5.63
N LYS A 92 -1.44 5.43 5.62
CA LYS A 92 -2.54 5.99 4.84
C LYS A 92 -3.02 7.25 5.55
N THR A 93 -2.83 8.40 4.91
CA THR A 93 -3.14 9.72 5.48
C THR A 93 -4.45 10.30 4.97
N PHE A 94 -5.00 9.72 3.90
CA PHE A 94 -6.30 10.05 3.35
C PHE A 94 -7.00 8.77 2.88
N ASP A 95 -8.27 8.60 3.25
CA ASP A 95 -9.13 7.49 2.81
C ASP A 95 -10.57 8.01 2.80
N ARG A 96 -11.11 8.25 1.60
CA ARG A 96 -12.44 8.82 1.42
C ARG A 96 -13.19 8.15 0.30
N PHE A 97 -14.44 7.84 0.55
CA PHE A 97 -15.41 7.50 -0.46
C PHE A 97 -16.23 8.75 -0.83
N GLU A 98 -16.26 9.08 -2.13
CA GLU A 98 -17.06 10.18 -2.65
C GLU A 98 -18.18 9.60 -3.52
N PRO A 99 -19.45 9.79 -3.15
CA PRO A 99 -20.58 9.29 -3.91
C PRO A 99 -20.71 10.00 -5.26
N LYS A 100 -21.25 9.30 -6.27
CA LYS A 100 -21.43 9.79 -7.65
C LYS A 100 -22.10 11.18 -7.71
N SER A 101 -23.06 11.44 -6.79
CA SER A 101 -23.77 12.71 -6.73
C SER A 101 -22.89 13.95 -6.45
N ASN A 102 -21.73 13.77 -5.83
CA ASN A 102 -20.87 14.87 -5.42
C ASN A 102 -19.70 15.13 -6.38
N LEU A 103 -19.52 14.28 -7.38
CA LEU A 103 -18.34 14.29 -8.25
C LEU A 103 -18.25 15.50 -9.18
N ASN A 104 -19.34 16.16 -9.45
CA ASN A 104 -19.37 17.39 -10.24
C ASN A 104 -18.53 18.52 -9.65
N ASN A 105 -18.15 18.42 -8.38
CA ASN A 105 -17.30 19.40 -7.69
C ASN A 105 -15.79 19.18 -7.96
N TYR A 106 -15.40 18.07 -8.59
CA TYR A 106 -14.02 17.71 -8.82
C TYR A 106 -13.70 17.74 -10.32
N ARG A 107 -12.80 18.61 -10.77
CA ARG A 107 -12.35 18.71 -12.16
C ARG A 107 -11.80 17.39 -12.73
N TYR A 108 -11.23 16.55 -11.87
CA TYR A 108 -10.63 15.28 -12.24
C TYR A 108 -11.64 14.30 -12.84
N PHE A 109 -12.93 14.41 -12.49
CA PHE A 109 -13.96 13.44 -12.87
C PHE A 109 -14.78 13.82 -14.10
N ASN A 110 -14.56 14.99 -14.70
CA ASN A 110 -15.37 15.48 -15.83
C ASN A 110 -15.23 14.67 -17.13
N SER A 111 -14.23 13.78 -17.23
CA SER A 111 -13.93 13.00 -18.45
C SER A 111 -14.24 11.51 -18.33
N PHE A 112 -14.83 11.02 -17.25
CA PHE A 112 -15.09 9.61 -17.06
C PHE A 112 -16.46 9.15 -17.56
N SER A 113 -16.49 8.02 -18.30
CA SER A 113 -17.70 7.29 -18.60
C SER A 113 -18.10 6.43 -17.39
N TRP A 114 -19.20 6.77 -16.75
CA TRP A 114 -19.54 6.34 -15.40
C TRP A 114 -20.11 4.92 -15.30
N ASP A 115 -20.84 4.47 -16.30
CA ASP A 115 -21.55 3.18 -16.24
C ASP A 115 -21.08 2.27 -17.37
N ARG A 116 -20.55 1.09 -17.01
CA ARG A 116 -20.15 0.05 -17.95
C ARG A 116 -20.83 -1.28 -17.59
N TYR A 117 -21.38 -1.95 -18.61
CA TYR A 117 -21.81 -3.36 -18.55
C TYR A 117 -22.85 -3.67 -17.46
N GLY A 118 -23.90 -2.85 -17.30
CA GLY A 118 -25.02 -3.12 -16.40
C GLY A 118 -24.72 -3.03 -14.90
N ALA A 119 -23.53 -2.50 -14.55
CA ALA A 119 -23.20 -2.17 -13.17
C ALA A 119 -23.37 -0.67 -12.94
N GLU A 120 -24.05 -0.32 -11.84
CA GLU A 120 -24.24 1.07 -11.43
C GLU A 120 -23.02 1.58 -10.67
N THR A 121 -22.48 2.74 -11.05
CA THR A 121 -21.41 3.40 -10.32
C THR A 121 -21.99 4.10 -9.08
N LEU A 122 -21.57 3.65 -7.90
CA LEU A 122 -21.94 4.25 -6.61
C LEU A 122 -21.12 5.51 -6.30
N GLY A 123 -19.84 5.50 -6.66
CA GLY A 123 -18.89 6.57 -6.37
C GLY A 123 -17.45 6.12 -6.54
N PHE A 124 -16.54 6.87 -5.90
CA PHE A 124 -15.10 6.61 -5.98
C PHE A 124 -14.46 6.58 -4.60
N LYS A 125 -13.54 5.67 -4.43
CA LYS A 125 -12.68 5.58 -3.27
C LYS A 125 -11.33 6.20 -3.62
N MET A 126 -10.93 7.18 -2.84
CA MET A 126 -9.68 7.93 -2.98
C MET A 126 -8.82 7.65 -1.77
N THR A 127 -7.58 7.25 -1.99
CA THR A 127 -6.63 7.01 -0.90
C THR A 127 -5.31 7.67 -1.18
N GLU A 128 -4.66 8.18 -0.13
CA GLU A 128 -3.28 8.67 -0.19
C GLU A 128 -2.47 8.09 0.95
N LYS A 129 -1.26 7.69 0.65
CA LYS A 129 -0.21 7.38 1.62
C LYS A 129 0.89 8.41 1.43
N THR A 130 1.37 9.00 2.51
CA THR A 130 2.32 10.12 2.40
C THR A 130 3.47 10.00 3.39
N ILE A 131 4.62 10.59 2.99
CA ILE A 131 5.73 10.91 3.87
C ILE A 131 5.81 12.44 3.93
N ASN A 132 5.74 12.98 5.14
CA ASN A 132 5.86 14.42 5.35
C ASN A 132 7.34 14.85 5.34
N GLU A 133 7.57 16.14 5.12
CA GLU A 133 8.87 16.74 5.35
C GLU A 133 9.32 16.55 6.80
N ASN A 134 10.62 16.34 7.02
CA ASN A 134 11.23 16.08 8.31
C ASN A 134 10.72 14.81 9.04
N GLN A 135 9.96 13.96 8.37
CA GLN A 135 9.50 12.70 8.95
C GLN A 135 10.66 11.73 9.12
N SER A 136 10.73 11.10 10.30
CA SER A 136 11.71 10.04 10.56
C SER A 136 11.33 8.76 9.80
N LEU A 137 12.34 8.15 9.17
CA LEU A 137 12.23 6.87 8.50
C LEU A 137 13.26 5.88 9.06
N TYR A 138 12.88 4.62 9.03
CA TYR A 138 13.73 3.46 9.15
C TYR A 138 13.87 2.81 7.78
N VAL A 139 15.12 2.58 7.35
CA VAL A 139 15.43 2.06 6.01
C VAL A 139 16.37 0.87 6.13
N LEU A 140 16.03 -0.23 5.47
CA LEU A 140 16.88 -1.41 5.31
C LEU A 140 17.07 -1.66 3.82
N GLY A 141 18.31 -1.65 3.32
CA GLY A 141 18.60 -1.81 1.90
C GLY A 141 20.07 -2.01 1.62
N GLU A 142 20.48 -1.83 0.36
CA GLU A 142 21.88 -1.84 -0.06
C GLU A 142 22.33 -0.42 -0.40
N ALA A 143 23.48 0.00 0.15
CA ALA A 143 24.08 1.27 -0.19
C ALA A 143 25.00 1.09 -1.40
N PHE A 144 24.87 1.98 -2.37
CA PHE A 144 25.74 2.06 -3.54
C PHE A 144 26.01 3.52 -3.90
N ARG A 145 27.03 3.74 -4.72
CA ARG A 145 27.42 5.10 -5.10
C ARG A 145 27.04 5.39 -6.54
N VAL A 146 26.43 6.56 -6.76
CA VAL A 146 26.16 7.11 -8.09
C VAL A 146 26.84 8.49 -8.16
N GLY A 147 27.96 8.59 -8.90
CA GLY A 147 28.79 9.77 -8.85
C GLY A 147 29.33 10.02 -7.44
N ASP A 148 29.09 11.21 -6.90
CA ASP A 148 29.51 11.59 -5.55
C ASP A 148 28.42 11.35 -4.48
N THR A 149 27.24 10.85 -4.88
CA THR A 149 26.09 10.66 -3.99
C THR A 149 25.96 9.22 -3.57
N ILE A 150 25.60 8.99 -2.30
CA ILE A 150 25.25 7.68 -1.76
C ILE A 150 23.77 7.45 -1.95
N HIS A 151 23.42 6.33 -2.59
CA HIS A 151 22.06 5.87 -2.79
C HIS A 151 21.79 4.64 -1.93
N ILE A 152 20.55 4.49 -1.49
CA ILE A 152 20.08 3.28 -0.82
C ILE A 152 18.90 2.73 -1.61
N GLY A 153 19.01 1.48 -2.02
CA GLY A 153 18.02 0.82 -2.85
C GLY A 153 17.94 -0.68 -2.62
N LYS A 154 17.36 -1.35 -3.60
CA LYS A 154 17.16 -2.80 -3.57
C LYS A 154 18.52 -3.53 -3.57
N PRO A 155 18.73 -4.47 -2.64
CA PRO A 155 19.93 -5.32 -2.65
C PRO A 155 20.06 -6.15 -3.93
N GLN A 156 21.29 -6.36 -4.38
CA GLN A 156 21.60 -7.28 -5.49
C GLN A 156 21.20 -8.71 -5.15
N ASP A 157 21.42 -9.12 -3.89
CA ASP A 157 20.90 -10.37 -3.37
C ASP A 157 19.38 -10.28 -3.21
N SER A 158 18.64 -10.97 -4.09
CA SER A 158 17.17 -10.97 -4.10
C SER A 158 16.53 -11.52 -2.81
N LYS A 159 17.30 -12.22 -1.97
CA LYS A 159 16.83 -12.72 -0.65
C LYS A 159 16.83 -11.65 0.42
N LYS A 160 17.55 -10.56 0.22
CA LYS A 160 17.60 -9.44 1.15
C LYS A 160 16.49 -8.44 0.83
N PRO A 161 15.75 -7.97 1.84
CA PRO A 161 14.66 -7.03 1.63
C PRO A 161 15.19 -5.60 1.40
N PHE A 162 14.42 -4.80 0.65
CA PHE A 162 14.49 -3.35 0.66
C PHE A 162 13.22 -2.81 1.32
N ILE A 163 13.36 -2.22 2.50
CA ILE A 163 12.26 -1.76 3.34
C ILE A 163 12.44 -0.29 3.64
N VAL A 164 11.37 0.48 3.51
CA VAL A 164 11.28 1.88 3.94
C VAL A 164 10.01 2.03 4.76
N THR A 165 10.12 2.44 6.02
CA THR A 165 8.98 2.55 6.92
C THR A 165 9.07 3.79 7.81
N THR A 166 7.90 4.32 8.18
CA THR A 166 7.76 5.38 9.18
C THR A 166 7.66 4.84 10.61
N LYS A 167 7.63 3.51 10.78
CA LYS A 167 7.60 2.86 12.09
C LYS A 167 9.00 2.84 12.69
N SER A 168 9.06 2.80 14.02
CA SER A 168 10.32 2.54 14.70
C SER A 168 10.83 1.13 14.40
N GLU A 169 12.13 0.92 14.55
CA GLU A 169 12.74 -0.41 14.44
C GLU A 169 12.05 -1.42 15.37
N GLU A 170 11.81 -1.01 16.62
CA GLU A 170 11.14 -1.84 17.64
C GLU A 170 9.73 -2.26 17.21
N ASP A 171 8.92 -1.35 16.68
CA ASP A 171 7.58 -1.64 16.18
C ASP A 171 7.60 -2.57 14.98
N PHE A 172 8.60 -2.39 14.10
CA PHE A 172 8.77 -3.24 12.92
C PHE A 172 9.16 -4.66 13.30
N VAL A 173 10.14 -4.83 14.21
CA VAL A 173 10.60 -6.13 14.71
C VAL A 173 9.48 -6.83 15.46
N ASN A 174 8.79 -6.16 16.37
CA ASN A 174 7.68 -6.72 17.14
C ASN A 174 6.55 -7.23 16.25
N LYS A 175 6.20 -6.50 15.18
CA LYS A 175 5.20 -6.92 14.20
C LYS A 175 5.66 -8.13 13.39
N SER A 176 6.94 -8.19 13.03
CA SER A 176 7.56 -9.31 12.32
C SER A 176 7.54 -10.58 13.17
N ASP A 177 7.89 -10.46 14.46
CA ASP A 177 7.87 -11.57 15.43
C ASP A 177 6.45 -12.08 15.69
N GLN A 178 5.47 -11.19 15.78
CA GLN A 178 4.06 -11.60 15.91
C GLN A 178 3.60 -12.36 14.66
N ASN A 179 3.91 -11.88 13.46
CA ASN A 179 3.56 -12.56 12.21
C ASN A 179 4.24 -13.93 12.10
N ALA A 180 5.50 -14.05 12.51
CA ALA A 180 6.22 -15.32 12.56
C ALA A 180 5.60 -16.31 13.55
N LYS A 181 5.19 -15.84 14.74
CA LYS A 181 4.48 -16.67 15.73
C LYS A 181 3.13 -17.13 15.20
N PHE A 182 2.35 -16.27 14.55
CA PHE A 182 1.08 -16.68 13.93
C PHE A 182 1.27 -17.68 12.79
N ALA A 183 2.30 -17.53 11.97
CA ALA A 183 2.63 -18.49 10.91
C ALA A 183 3.03 -19.86 11.49
N LEU A 184 3.80 -19.88 12.58
CA LEU A 184 4.17 -21.11 13.27
C LEU A 184 2.96 -21.83 13.87
N ILE A 185 2.08 -21.11 14.56
CA ILE A 185 0.85 -21.66 15.15
C ILE A 185 -0.07 -22.21 14.07
N GLY A 186 -0.26 -21.47 12.96
CA GLY A 186 -1.03 -21.91 11.80
C GLY A 186 -0.46 -23.16 11.15
N GLY A 187 0.87 -23.25 11.02
CA GLY A 187 1.56 -24.42 10.48
C GLY A 187 1.37 -25.67 11.35
N ILE A 188 1.50 -25.55 12.65
CA ILE A 188 1.26 -26.66 13.59
C ILE A 188 -0.20 -27.14 13.52
N GLY A 189 -1.16 -26.21 13.47
CA GLY A 189 -2.58 -26.53 13.32
C GLY A 189 -2.89 -27.33 12.05
N ALA A 190 -2.29 -26.96 10.93
CA ALA A 190 -2.46 -27.67 9.66
C ALA A 190 -1.89 -29.11 9.71
N ILE A 191 -0.75 -29.31 10.38
CA ILE A 191 -0.15 -30.65 10.56
C ILE A 191 -1.06 -31.54 11.41
N VAL A 192 -1.60 -31.02 12.52
CA VAL A 192 -2.51 -31.79 13.38
C VAL A 192 -3.77 -32.20 12.64
N ILE A 193 -4.39 -31.30 11.87
CA ILE A 193 -5.57 -31.61 11.04
C ILE A 193 -5.23 -32.67 9.99
N GLY A 194 -4.07 -32.57 9.35
CA GLY A 194 -3.60 -33.54 8.36
C GLY A 194 -3.43 -34.95 8.96
N ILE A 195 -2.84 -35.05 10.15
CA ILE A 195 -2.67 -36.33 10.86
C ILE A 195 -4.04 -36.92 11.23
N ILE A 196 -4.97 -36.13 11.75
CA ILE A 196 -6.32 -36.59 12.10
C ILE A 196 -7.05 -37.12 10.84
N PHE A 197 -6.90 -36.42 9.71
CA PHE A 197 -7.50 -36.85 8.44
C PHE A 197 -6.92 -38.17 7.94
N LEU A 198 -5.60 -38.34 8.02
CA LEU A 198 -4.92 -39.59 7.65
C LEU A 198 -5.37 -40.76 8.55
N VAL A 199 -5.41 -40.58 9.88
CA VAL A 199 -5.85 -41.61 10.78
C VAL A 199 -7.30 -42.03 10.56
N LYS A 200 -8.20 -41.06 10.24
CA LYS A 200 -9.62 -41.35 9.94
C LYS A 200 -9.86 -42.10 8.62
N ASN A 201 -8.99 -41.94 7.63
CA ASN A 201 -9.17 -42.57 6.32
C ASN A 201 -8.37 -43.84 6.10
N PHE A 202 -7.46 -44.19 7.01
CA PHE A 202 -6.64 -45.40 6.94
C PHE A 202 -6.85 -46.40 8.12
N MET A 203 -7.78 -46.14 9.03
CA MET A 203 -8.33 -47.08 9.97
C MET A 203 -9.80 -47.41 9.63
#